data_cef41947387a6f120b6e17cc80122348
#
_entry.id   cef41947387a6f120b6e17cc80122348
#
_cell.length_a   1.000
_cell.length_b   1.000
_cell.length_c   1.000
_cell.angle_alpha   90.00
_cell.angle_beta   90.00
_cell.angle_gamma   90.00
#
_symmetry.space_group_name_H-M   'P 1'
#
loop_
_entity.id
_entity.type
_entity.pdbx_description
1 polymer ?
#
loop_
_entity_poly.entity_id
_entity_poly.type
_entity_poly.pdbx_seq_one_letter_code
_entity_poly.pdbx_strand_id
1 'polypeptide(L)'
;MIKSQETEKAGEKMPAFFQDIEVFRGDGSRNEKGETLEEFLENYDPYRYKNPCCTVDMAVFGYSGKDPENLEDLRILLIRRKNHPSIGDWALPGGFIELKEDLEVSAKRELFEETNIRNVCAEQIGVFGEVRRDPRARVITTAFMSLVCLDEVEAKAGDDASDAAWFTITMNRQKEGEKLRYQIELQNEQNGVIL
;
A
#
# COMPACT_ATOMS: atom_id res chain seq x y z
N MET A 1 -17.03 3.21 4.00
CA MET A 1 -18.02 4.18 3.48
C MET A 1 -17.26 5.17 2.64
N ILE A 2 -17.22 4.96 1.33
CA ILE A 2 -16.56 5.87 0.39
C ILE A 2 -17.34 7.18 0.48
N LYS A 3 -16.76 8.19 1.10
CA LYS A 3 -17.27 9.55 0.99
C LYS A 3 -17.20 9.93 -0.47
N SER A 4 -18.37 10.18 -1.06
CA SER A 4 -18.54 10.68 -2.41
C SER A 4 -17.53 11.79 -2.67
N GLN A 5 -16.61 11.54 -3.61
CA GLN A 5 -15.87 12.61 -4.26
C GLN A 5 -16.93 13.53 -4.86
N GLU A 6 -17.01 14.74 -4.36
CA GLU A 6 -17.80 15.79 -4.98
C GLU A 6 -17.30 15.91 -6.42
N THR A 7 -18.18 15.64 -7.36
CA THR A 7 -17.97 15.91 -8.79
C THR A 7 -17.86 17.43 -8.94
N GLU A 8 -16.61 17.92 -8.94
CA GLU A 8 -16.32 19.32 -9.25
C GLU A 8 -16.86 19.61 -10.65
N LYS A 9 -17.68 20.66 -10.72
CA LYS A 9 -18.29 21.14 -11.96
C LYS A 9 -17.20 21.61 -12.92
N ALA A 10 -17.25 21.14 -14.15
CA ALA A 10 -16.41 21.65 -15.24
C ALA A 10 -16.55 23.18 -15.34
N GLY A 11 -15.49 23.91 -14.97
CA GLY A 11 -15.44 25.38 -15.06
C GLY A 11 -14.81 26.10 -13.88
N GLU A 12 -14.62 25.47 -12.71
CA GLU A 12 -13.83 26.05 -11.63
C GLU A 12 -12.33 25.81 -11.85
N LYS A 13 -11.54 26.90 -11.85
CA LYS A 13 -10.08 26.83 -11.87
C LYS A 13 -9.62 26.08 -10.62
N MET A 14 -8.92 24.96 -10.80
CA MET A 14 -8.36 24.21 -9.69
C MET A 14 -7.24 25.03 -9.04
N PRO A 15 -7.27 25.28 -7.72
CA PRO A 15 -6.14 25.87 -7.04
C PRO A 15 -4.93 24.94 -7.11
N ALA A 16 -3.72 25.49 -7.04
CA ALA A 16 -2.51 24.69 -6.91
C ALA A 16 -2.68 23.66 -5.77
N PHE A 17 -2.14 22.45 -5.95
CA PHE A 17 -2.25 21.36 -4.97
C PHE A 17 -1.69 21.77 -3.60
N PHE A 18 -0.64 22.64 -3.60
CA PHE A 18 -0.09 23.28 -2.41
C PHE A 18 -0.36 24.78 -2.41
N GLN A 19 -0.58 25.36 -1.22
CA GLN A 19 -0.72 26.81 -1.05
C GLN A 19 0.61 27.54 -1.07
N ASP A 20 1.67 26.92 -0.53
CA ASP A 20 3.03 27.46 -0.56
C ASP A 20 3.80 26.93 -1.77
N ILE A 21 3.86 27.73 -2.83
CA ILE A 21 4.54 27.39 -4.09
C ILE A 21 5.92 28.02 -4.23
N GLU A 22 6.40 28.79 -3.25
CA GLU A 22 7.67 29.53 -3.34
C GLU A 22 8.87 28.60 -3.59
N VAL A 23 8.88 27.41 -2.97
CA VAL A 23 9.96 26.43 -3.15
C VAL A 23 10.05 25.87 -4.59
N PHE A 24 9.02 26.07 -5.40
CA PHE A 24 8.96 25.60 -6.80
C PHE A 24 9.23 26.71 -7.81
N ARG A 25 9.51 27.96 -7.37
CA ARG A 25 9.66 29.12 -8.24
C ARG A 25 10.93 29.10 -9.11
N GLY A 26 11.94 28.34 -8.73
CA GLY A 26 13.22 28.30 -9.44
C GLY A 26 13.90 29.67 -9.40
N ASP A 27 14.37 30.17 -10.55
CA ASP A 27 14.98 31.48 -10.69
C ASP A 27 13.96 32.63 -10.95
N GLY A 28 12.66 32.30 -10.95
CA GLY A 28 11.56 33.24 -11.18
C GLY A 28 11.36 33.64 -12.64
N SER A 29 12.05 33.02 -13.59
CA SER A 29 11.87 33.34 -15.01
C SER A 29 10.54 32.79 -15.56
N ARG A 30 10.09 33.35 -16.67
CA ARG A 30 8.91 32.88 -17.40
C ARG A 30 9.27 31.65 -18.25
N ASN A 31 8.32 30.71 -18.40
CA ASN A 31 8.49 29.56 -19.26
C ASN A 31 8.47 29.93 -20.77
N GLU A 32 8.63 28.94 -21.65
CA GLU A 32 8.62 29.13 -23.12
C GLU A 32 7.31 29.75 -23.66
N LYS A 33 6.20 29.64 -22.92
CA LYS A 33 4.92 30.26 -23.27
C LYS A 33 4.74 31.66 -22.72
N GLY A 34 5.73 32.16 -21.96
CA GLY A 34 5.70 33.46 -21.31
C GLY A 34 4.94 33.46 -19.98
N GLU A 35 4.60 32.28 -19.41
CA GLU A 35 3.84 32.15 -18.16
C GLU A 35 4.77 32.22 -16.95
N THR A 36 4.33 32.84 -15.85
CA THR A 36 4.90 32.67 -14.51
C THR A 36 4.51 31.30 -13.94
N LEU A 37 5.08 30.93 -12.79
CA LEU A 37 4.66 29.69 -12.08
C LEU A 37 3.18 29.72 -11.74
N GLU A 38 2.67 30.84 -11.23
CA GLU A 38 1.26 31.01 -10.86
C GLU A 38 0.36 30.87 -12.09
N GLU A 39 0.66 31.58 -13.17
CA GLU A 39 -0.09 31.50 -14.44
C GLU A 39 -0.10 30.08 -15.00
N PHE A 40 1.04 29.37 -14.92
CA PHE A 40 1.15 27.99 -15.34
C PHE A 40 0.26 27.07 -14.48
N LEU A 41 0.31 27.18 -13.15
CA LEU A 41 -0.47 26.33 -12.24
C LEU A 41 -1.98 26.58 -12.37
N GLU A 42 -2.39 27.85 -12.56
CA GLU A 42 -3.79 28.20 -12.82
C GLU A 42 -4.36 27.57 -14.12
N ASN A 43 -3.50 27.39 -15.13
CA ASN A 43 -3.90 26.83 -16.42
C ASN A 43 -3.62 25.33 -16.53
N TYR A 44 -2.98 24.71 -15.55
CA TYR A 44 -2.63 23.30 -15.58
C TYR A 44 -3.85 22.43 -15.27
N ASP A 45 -4.17 21.51 -16.19
CA ASP A 45 -5.20 20.50 -16.01
C ASP A 45 -4.56 19.16 -15.61
N PRO A 46 -4.63 18.75 -14.34
CA PRO A 46 -4.05 17.49 -13.87
C PRO A 46 -4.81 16.26 -14.38
N TYR A 47 -6.02 16.44 -14.91
CA TYR A 47 -6.87 15.35 -15.43
C TYR A 47 -6.81 15.23 -16.97
N ARG A 48 -5.97 16.03 -17.64
CA ARG A 48 -5.78 15.93 -19.09
C ARG A 48 -5.42 14.52 -19.55
N TYR A 49 -4.72 13.77 -18.71
CA TYR A 49 -4.39 12.36 -18.93
C TYR A 49 -5.05 11.51 -17.85
N LYS A 50 -5.51 10.31 -18.24
CA LYS A 50 -6.01 9.33 -17.25
C LYS A 50 -4.90 8.92 -16.33
N ASN A 51 -5.06 9.21 -15.06
CA ASN A 51 -4.10 8.84 -14.02
C ASN A 51 -4.36 7.42 -13.51
N PRO A 52 -3.32 6.63 -13.21
CA PRO A 52 -3.49 5.39 -12.48
C PRO A 52 -3.94 5.68 -11.06
N CYS A 53 -4.68 4.74 -10.46
CA CYS A 53 -4.92 4.75 -9.02
C CYS A 53 -3.66 4.27 -8.30
N CYS A 54 -3.32 4.89 -7.19
CA CYS A 54 -2.22 4.47 -6.34
C CYS A 54 -2.74 3.80 -5.07
N THR A 55 -2.07 2.71 -4.68
CA THR A 55 -2.34 1.96 -3.45
C THR A 55 -1.04 1.72 -2.69
N VAL A 56 -1.16 1.29 -1.45
CA VAL A 56 -0.07 0.81 -0.60
C VAL A 56 -0.44 -0.57 -0.07
N ASP A 57 0.57 -1.44 0.07
CA ASP A 57 0.43 -2.75 0.71
C ASP A 57 1.52 -2.90 1.78
N MET A 58 1.21 -3.53 2.92
CA MET A 58 2.14 -3.71 4.03
C MET A 58 2.38 -5.19 4.29
N ALA A 59 3.59 -5.68 4.00
CA ALA A 59 4.06 -7.01 4.40
C ALA A 59 4.57 -6.97 5.84
N VAL A 60 3.73 -7.35 6.80
CA VAL A 60 4.11 -7.39 8.21
C VAL A 60 4.58 -8.78 8.56
N PHE A 61 5.86 -8.89 8.93
CA PHE A 61 6.47 -10.11 9.42
C PHE A 61 6.52 -10.10 10.95
N GLY A 62 6.14 -11.20 11.56
CA GLY A 62 6.17 -11.40 13.00
C GLY A 62 7.17 -12.46 13.41
N TYR A 63 7.93 -12.21 14.47
CA TYR A 63 8.83 -13.17 15.10
C TYR A 63 8.46 -13.37 16.56
N SER A 64 8.76 -14.56 17.10
CA SER A 64 8.55 -14.89 18.51
C SER A 64 9.83 -14.72 19.33
N GLY A 65 9.69 -14.31 20.59
CA GLY A 65 10.82 -14.20 21.51
C GLY A 65 11.62 -12.89 21.37
N LYS A 66 12.79 -12.86 21.99
CA LYS A 66 13.61 -11.63 22.10
C LYS A 66 14.70 -11.52 21.03
N ASP A 67 14.88 -12.55 20.22
CA ASP A 67 15.95 -12.63 19.25
C ASP A 67 15.41 -12.58 17.82
N PRO A 68 15.43 -11.39 17.18
CA PRO A 68 14.99 -11.25 15.79
C PRO A 68 15.94 -11.93 14.77
N GLU A 69 17.09 -12.45 15.19
CA GLU A 69 17.99 -13.18 14.31
C GLU A 69 17.55 -14.63 14.08
N ASN A 70 16.68 -15.17 14.95
CA ASN A 70 16.05 -16.48 14.74
C ASN A 70 14.75 -16.34 13.97
N LEU A 71 14.83 -16.58 12.67
CA LEU A 71 13.67 -16.46 11.75
C LEU A 71 12.99 -17.83 11.46
N GLU A 72 13.28 -18.89 12.23
CA GLU A 72 12.66 -20.21 12.03
C GLU A 72 11.14 -20.18 12.21
N ASP A 73 10.65 -19.28 13.08
CA ASP A 73 9.22 -19.08 13.36
C ASP A 73 8.64 -17.81 12.72
N LEU A 74 9.24 -17.33 11.63
CA LEU A 74 8.75 -16.13 10.94
C LEU A 74 7.34 -16.36 10.41
N ARG A 75 6.45 -15.41 10.73
CA ARG A 75 5.06 -15.40 10.25
C ARG A 75 4.80 -14.15 9.44
N ILE A 76 3.83 -14.23 8.55
CA ILE A 76 3.31 -13.09 7.81
C ILE A 76 1.85 -12.82 8.21
N LEU A 77 1.51 -11.56 8.39
CA LEU A 77 0.14 -11.15 8.64
C LEU A 77 -0.61 -11.01 7.32
N LEU A 78 -1.75 -11.67 7.23
CA LEU A 78 -2.70 -11.49 6.13
C LEU A 78 -4.06 -11.12 6.66
N ILE A 79 -4.82 -10.39 5.86
CA ILE A 79 -6.23 -10.08 6.07
C ILE A 79 -7.08 -10.88 5.10
N ARG A 80 -8.29 -11.23 5.50
CA ARG A 80 -9.27 -11.87 4.61
C ARG A 80 -10.19 -10.80 4.04
N ARG A 81 -10.23 -10.69 2.72
CA ARG A 81 -11.00 -9.67 2.02
C ARG A 81 -12.50 -9.85 2.24
N LYS A 82 -13.18 -8.76 2.62
CA LYS A 82 -14.63 -8.73 2.86
C LYS A 82 -15.40 -8.34 1.61
N ASN A 83 -14.75 -7.66 0.66
CA ASN A 83 -15.36 -7.07 -0.53
C ASN A 83 -14.67 -7.51 -1.82
N HIS A 84 -15.33 -7.30 -2.97
CA HIS A 84 -14.73 -7.47 -4.29
C HIS A 84 -13.65 -6.41 -4.59
N PRO A 85 -12.67 -6.75 -5.43
CA PRO A 85 -12.41 -8.06 -6.05
C PRO A 85 -11.84 -9.06 -5.05
N SER A 86 -11.85 -10.35 -5.42
CA SER A 86 -11.25 -11.43 -4.61
C SER A 86 -11.85 -11.54 -3.20
N ILE A 87 -13.16 -11.46 -3.08
CA ILE A 87 -13.87 -11.63 -1.80
C ILE A 87 -13.57 -13.02 -1.20
N GLY A 88 -13.17 -13.03 0.08
CA GLY A 88 -12.83 -14.25 0.81
C GLY A 88 -11.38 -14.71 0.64
N ASP A 89 -10.61 -14.13 -0.30
CA ASP A 89 -9.18 -14.41 -0.44
C ASP A 89 -8.36 -13.70 0.65
N TRP A 90 -7.18 -14.25 0.91
CA TRP A 90 -6.21 -13.65 1.80
C TRP A 90 -5.29 -12.69 1.04
N ALA A 91 -4.96 -11.55 1.65
CA ALA A 91 -4.13 -10.51 1.05
C ALA A 91 -3.26 -9.84 2.11
N LEU A 92 -2.26 -9.09 1.66
CA LEU A 92 -1.55 -8.14 2.53
C LEU A 92 -2.52 -7.03 2.96
N PRO A 93 -2.40 -6.51 4.18
CA PRO A 93 -3.07 -5.27 4.57
C PRO A 93 -2.68 -4.13 3.63
N GLY A 94 -3.68 -3.32 3.21
CA GLY A 94 -3.41 -2.21 2.32
C GLY A 94 -4.65 -1.70 1.58
N GLY A 95 -4.51 -0.50 1.01
CA GLY A 95 -5.61 0.17 0.34
C GLY A 95 -5.18 1.38 -0.49
N PHE A 96 -6.14 2.23 -0.79
CA PHE A 96 -5.89 3.44 -1.57
C PHE A 96 -5.23 4.53 -0.73
N ILE A 97 -4.28 5.24 -1.34
CA ILE A 97 -3.68 6.42 -0.70
C ILE A 97 -4.68 7.57 -0.60
N GLU A 98 -4.54 8.38 0.42
CA GLU A 98 -5.19 9.68 0.51
C GLU A 98 -4.33 10.75 -0.19
N LEU A 99 -4.97 11.72 -0.86
CA LEU A 99 -4.28 12.73 -1.68
C LEU A 99 -3.29 13.62 -0.89
N LYS A 100 -3.42 13.71 0.42
CA LYS A 100 -2.59 14.56 1.29
C LYS A 100 -1.78 13.77 2.29
N GLU A 101 -1.65 12.47 2.11
CA GLU A 101 -0.83 11.59 2.93
C GLU A 101 0.40 11.14 2.16
N ASP A 102 1.55 11.10 2.85
CA ASP A 102 2.71 10.41 2.33
C ASP A 102 2.46 8.89 2.28
N LEU A 103 3.12 8.19 1.37
CA LEU A 103 2.89 6.76 1.14
C LEU A 103 3.08 5.90 2.40
N GLU A 104 4.10 6.22 3.22
CA GLU A 104 4.35 5.51 4.48
C GLU A 104 3.21 5.74 5.49
N VAL A 105 2.65 6.97 5.52
CA VAL A 105 1.51 7.32 6.39
C VAL A 105 0.28 6.54 5.98
N SER A 106 -0.02 6.52 4.67
CA SER A 106 -1.13 5.73 4.11
C SER A 106 -0.97 4.23 4.43
N ALA A 107 0.24 3.66 4.28
CA ALA A 107 0.49 2.24 4.57
C ALA A 107 0.25 1.90 6.05
N LYS A 108 0.68 2.78 6.96
CA LYS A 108 0.45 2.61 8.42
C LYS A 108 -1.01 2.81 8.80
N ARG A 109 -1.73 3.73 8.14
CA ARG A 109 -3.16 3.95 8.35
C ARG A 109 -3.96 2.71 7.93
N GLU A 110 -3.74 2.20 6.71
CA GLU A 110 -4.42 1.00 6.21
C GLU A 110 -4.13 -0.22 7.10
N LEU A 111 -2.86 -0.43 7.48
CA LEU A 111 -2.50 -1.49 8.42
C LEU A 111 -3.30 -1.38 9.72
N PHE A 112 -3.38 -0.17 10.26
CA PHE A 112 -4.13 0.05 11.51
C PHE A 112 -5.63 -0.19 11.34
N GLU A 113 -6.24 0.34 10.28
CA GLU A 113 -7.68 0.21 10.00
C GLU A 113 -8.09 -1.25 9.82
N GLU A 114 -7.26 -2.06 9.15
CA GLU A 114 -7.56 -3.46 8.85
C GLU A 114 -7.14 -4.45 9.94
N THR A 115 -6.13 -4.11 10.78
CA THR A 115 -5.53 -5.08 11.72
C THR A 115 -5.39 -4.58 13.16
N ASN A 116 -5.67 -3.30 13.43
CA ASN A 116 -5.44 -2.61 14.70
C ASN A 116 -3.96 -2.56 15.16
N ILE A 117 -3.00 -2.91 14.31
CA ILE A 117 -1.56 -2.81 14.61
C ILE A 117 -1.08 -1.38 14.39
N ARG A 118 -0.30 -0.85 15.34
CA ARG A 118 0.23 0.52 15.36
C ARG A 118 1.71 0.55 15.66
N ASN A 119 2.30 1.73 15.46
CA ASN A 119 3.67 2.06 15.86
C ASN A 119 4.73 1.14 15.27
N VAL A 120 4.53 0.71 14.02
CA VAL A 120 5.50 -0.10 13.30
C VAL A 120 6.45 0.77 12.48
N CYS A 121 7.68 0.31 12.30
CA CYS A 121 8.57 0.83 11.28
C CYS A 121 8.12 0.29 9.92
N ALA A 122 8.14 1.13 8.89
CA ALA A 122 7.79 0.71 7.54
C ALA A 122 8.95 1.04 6.60
N GLU A 123 9.45 0.03 5.89
CA GLU A 123 10.50 0.18 4.89
C GLU A 123 9.92 -0.15 3.51
N GLN A 124 10.11 0.76 2.55
CA GLN A 124 9.64 0.53 1.19
C GLN A 124 10.47 -0.55 0.51
N ILE A 125 9.82 -1.61 0.04
CA ILE A 125 10.47 -2.75 -0.61
C ILE A 125 10.31 -2.76 -2.13
N GLY A 126 9.33 -2.05 -2.68
CA GLY A 126 9.17 -1.98 -4.12
C GLY A 126 7.87 -1.36 -4.59
N VAL A 127 7.78 -1.20 -5.93
CA VAL A 127 6.58 -0.72 -6.61
C VAL A 127 6.14 -1.76 -7.62
N PHE A 128 4.85 -2.10 -7.60
CA PHE A 128 4.26 -3.15 -8.43
C PHE A 128 3.15 -2.55 -9.30
N GLY A 129 3.31 -2.66 -10.61
CA GLY A 129 2.42 -1.99 -11.54
C GLY A 129 2.08 -2.84 -12.78
N GLU A 130 1.88 -4.14 -12.64
CA GLU A 130 1.41 -4.97 -13.76
C GLU A 130 0.04 -4.52 -14.26
N VAL A 131 -0.16 -4.51 -15.58
CA VAL A 131 -1.40 -3.98 -16.19
C VAL A 131 -2.64 -4.75 -15.72
N ARG A 132 -2.50 -6.03 -15.43
CA ARG A 132 -3.63 -6.92 -15.10
C ARG A 132 -3.77 -7.23 -13.61
N ARG A 133 -3.06 -6.50 -12.74
CA ARG A 133 -3.10 -6.79 -11.30
C ARG A 133 -4.44 -6.46 -10.63
N ASP A 134 -5.22 -5.55 -11.20
CA ASP A 134 -6.52 -5.13 -10.63
C ASP A 134 -7.56 -4.98 -11.75
N PRO A 135 -8.72 -5.64 -11.64
CA PRO A 135 -9.75 -5.58 -12.68
C PRO A 135 -10.53 -4.26 -12.71
N ARG A 136 -10.44 -3.44 -11.67
CA ARG A 136 -11.22 -2.21 -11.53
C ARG A 136 -10.63 -1.04 -12.30
N ALA A 137 -9.27 -0.92 -12.29
CA ALA A 137 -8.56 0.20 -12.90
C ALA A 137 -7.09 -0.13 -13.13
N ARG A 138 -6.37 0.81 -13.75
CA ARG A 138 -4.90 0.80 -13.74
C ARG A 138 -4.44 1.16 -12.34
N VAL A 139 -4.00 0.17 -11.56
CA VAL A 139 -3.52 0.34 -10.19
C VAL A 139 -2.01 0.13 -10.12
N ILE A 140 -1.34 1.01 -9.40
CA ILE A 140 0.09 0.89 -9.05
C ILE A 140 0.15 0.88 -7.52
N THR A 141 0.79 -0.13 -6.94
CA THR A 141 0.98 -0.19 -5.50
C THR A 141 2.43 0.00 -5.11
N THR A 142 2.64 0.69 -3.99
CA THR A 142 3.92 0.73 -3.30
C THR A 142 3.85 -0.22 -2.11
N ALA A 143 4.74 -1.22 -2.09
CA ALA A 143 4.80 -2.18 -1.01
C ALA A 143 5.83 -1.76 0.04
N PHE A 144 5.43 -1.90 1.29
CA PHE A 144 6.24 -1.69 2.48
C PHE A 144 6.40 -3.00 3.24
N MET A 145 7.45 -3.08 4.05
CA MET A 145 7.72 -4.18 4.95
C MET A 145 7.85 -3.67 6.39
N SER A 146 7.41 -4.46 7.33
CA SER A 146 7.63 -4.25 8.76
C SER A 146 7.97 -5.56 9.44
N LEU A 147 8.81 -5.48 10.49
CA LEU A 147 9.13 -6.61 11.37
C LEU A 147 8.66 -6.28 12.79
N VAL A 148 7.85 -7.14 13.38
CA VAL A 148 7.26 -6.93 14.71
C VAL A 148 7.46 -8.15 15.62
N CYS A 149 7.56 -7.90 16.94
CA CYS A 149 7.52 -8.94 17.92
C CYS A 149 6.07 -9.39 18.17
N LEU A 150 5.78 -10.69 17.97
CA LEU A 150 4.43 -11.24 18.14
C LEU A 150 3.90 -11.12 19.58
N ASP A 151 4.81 -11.06 20.56
CA ASP A 151 4.45 -10.88 21.97
C ASP A 151 3.97 -9.46 22.29
N GLU A 152 4.25 -8.48 21.40
CA GLU A 152 3.93 -7.07 21.60
C GLU A 152 2.75 -6.59 20.74
N VAL A 153 2.29 -7.40 19.79
CA VAL A 153 1.22 -7.01 18.86
C VAL A 153 0.08 -8.02 18.86
N GLU A 154 -1.14 -7.52 18.85
CA GLU A 154 -2.35 -8.32 18.68
C GLU A 154 -3.09 -7.86 17.42
N ALA A 155 -3.10 -8.72 16.38
CA ALA A 155 -3.85 -8.45 15.17
C ALA A 155 -5.33 -8.75 15.39
N LYS A 156 -6.19 -7.79 15.03
CA LYS A 156 -7.65 -7.92 15.07
C LYS A 156 -8.22 -7.40 13.76
N ALA A 157 -9.10 -8.18 13.13
CA ALA A 157 -9.79 -7.73 11.93
C ALA A 157 -10.53 -6.41 12.16
N GLY A 158 -10.32 -5.46 11.27
CA GLY A 158 -10.94 -4.14 11.27
C GLY A 158 -11.93 -3.96 10.12
N ASP A 159 -12.15 -2.72 9.72
CA ASP A 159 -13.28 -2.27 8.88
C ASP A 159 -13.52 -3.09 7.60
N ASP A 160 -12.55 -3.24 6.73
CA ASP A 160 -12.68 -3.90 5.42
C ASP A 160 -12.17 -5.36 5.41
N ALA A 161 -11.64 -5.84 6.54
CA ALA A 161 -11.24 -7.23 6.74
C ALA A 161 -12.35 -8.04 7.45
N SER A 162 -12.64 -9.25 6.97
CA SER A 162 -13.49 -10.20 7.69
C SER A 162 -12.71 -11.03 8.69
N ASP A 163 -11.39 -11.09 8.55
CA ASP A 163 -10.46 -11.79 9.43
C ASP A 163 -9.05 -11.21 9.27
N ALA A 164 -8.20 -11.35 10.30
CA ALA A 164 -6.79 -11.02 10.27
C ALA A 164 -6.01 -12.10 11.00
N ALA A 165 -5.06 -12.74 10.33
CA ALA A 165 -4.38 -13.91 10.87
C ALA A 165 -2.90 -13.96 10.50
N TRP A 166 -2.11 -14.56 11.39
CA TRP A 166 -0.71 -14.87 11.18
C TRP A 166 -0.54 -16.22 10.50
N PHE A 167 0.27 -16.24 9.45
CA PHE A 167 0.60 -17.45 8.70
C PHE A 167 2.07 -17.77 8.87
N THR A 168 2.39 -19.01 9.21
CA THR A 168 3.75 -19.55 9.20
C THR A 168 4.23 -19.64 7.76
N ILE A 169 5.47 -19.25 7.52
CA ILE A 169 6.08 -19.24 6.20
C ILE A 169 6.98 -20.46 6.07
N THR A 170 6.70 -21.34 5.13
CA THR A 170 7.60 -22.42 4.73
C THR A 170 8.13 -22.16 3.34
N MET A 171 9.46 -22.19 3.17
CA MET A 171 10.10 -21.97 1.89
C MET A 171 10.89 -23.19 1.46
N ASN A 172 10.48 -23.81 0.38
CA ASN A 172 11.20 -24.91 -0.27
C ASN A 172 11.96 -24.39 -1.49
N ARG A 173 13.23 -24.72 -1.56
CA ARG A 173 14.12 -24.35 -2.65
C ARG A 173 14.46 -25.58 -3.48
N GLN A 174 14.18 -25.55 -4.77
CA GLN A 174 14.54 -26.58 -5.74
C GLN A 174 15.48 -26.03 -6.79
N LYS A 175 16.48 -26.81 -7.18
CA LYS A 175 17.41 -26.47 -8.25
C LYS A 175 17.03 -27.26 -9.51
N GLU A 176 16.65 -26.55 -10.56
CA GLU A 176 16.33 -27.11 -11.89
C GLU A 176 17.39 -26.63 -12.91
N GLY A 177 18.48 -27.38 -13.08
CA GLY A 177 19.62 -26.94 -13.90
C GLY A 177 20.31 -25.73 -13.29
N GLU A 178 20.38 -24.61 -14.04
CA GLU A 178 20.96 -23.34 -13.56
C GLU A 178 19.92 -22.45 -12.86
N LYS A 179 18.62 -22.81 -12.91
CA LYS A 179 17.56 -22.01 -12.30
C LYS A 179 17.28 -22.49 -10.88
N LEU A 180 16.98 -21.53 -10.00
CA LEU A 180 16.47 -21.78 -8.66
C LEU A 180 14.96 -21.48 -8.67
N ARG A 181 14.18 -22.47 -8.23
CA ARG A 181 12.75 -22.32 -7.99
C ARG A 181 12.52 -22.27 -6.48
N TYR A 182 11.78 -21.28 -6.04
CA TYR A 182 11.32 -21.18 -4.65
C TYR A 182 9.82 -21.44 -4.64
N GLN A 183 9.38 -22.32 -3.75
CA GLN A 183 7.98 -22.55 -3.43
C GLN A 183 7.76 -22.04 -2.01
N ILE A 184 6.83 -21.10 -1.86
CA ILE A 184 6.44 -20.55 -0.58
C ILE A 184 5.07 -21.14 -0.27
N GLU A 185 4.92 -21.65 0.94
CA GLU A 185 3.66 -22.12 1.51
C GLU A 185 3.38 -21.30 2.77
N LEU A 186 2.16 -20.80 2.89
CA LEU A 186 1.69 -20.05 4.03
C LEU A 186 0.62 -20.88 4.75
N GLN A 187 0.85 -21.19 6.02
CA GLN A 187 -0.07 -22.03 6.79
C GLN A 187 -0.57 -21.32 8.03
N ASN A 188 -1.89 -21.31 8.23
CA ASN A 188 -2.51 -20.93 9.49
C ASN A 188 -3.11 -22.17 10.16
N GLU A 189 -2.51 -22.58 11.28
CA GLU A 189 -2.96 -23.78 12.00
C GLU A 189 -4.30 -23.60 12.72
N GLN A 190 -4.66 -22.37 13.10
CA GLN A 190 -5.87 -22.10 13.88
C GLN A 190 -7.14 -22.30 13.06
N ASN A 191 -7.11 -21.97 11.76
CA ASN A 191 -8.25 -22.09 10.85
C ASN A 191 -8.04 -23.12 9.74
N GLY A 192 -6.89 -23.83 9.73
CA GLY A 192 -6.59 -24.89 8.77
C GLY A 192 -6.37 -24.41 7.33
N VAL A 193 -6.07 -23.13 7.13
CA VAL A 193 -5.82 -22.56 5.79
C VAL A 193 -4.37 -22.80 5.36
N ILE A 194 -4.20 -23.26 4.13
CA ILE A 194 -2.91 -23.41 3.42
C ILE A 194 -3.03 -22.63 2.11
N LEU A 195 -2.06 -21.74 1.83
CA LEU A 195 -1.98 -20.89 0.64
C LEU A 195 -0.70 -21.15 -0.15
#